data_880805eddb47f8e5ef0f89b215f7766b
#
_entry.id   880805eddb47f8e5ef0f89b215f7766b
#
_cell.length_a   1.000
_cell.length_b   1.000
_cell.length_c   1.000
_cell.angle_alpha   90.00
_cell.angle_beta   90.00
_cell.angle_gamma   90.00
#
_symmetry.space_group_name_H-M   'P 1'
#
loop_
_entity.id
_entity.type
_entity.pdbx_description
1 polymer ?
#
loop_
_entity_poly.entity_id
_entity_poly.type
_entity_poly.pdbx_seq_one_letter_code
_entity_poly.pdbx_strand_id
1 'polypeptide(L)'
;MSEAPLKFAVERSAHPASAAARSAILAEPGFGRYYTDHMVSVLYTSERGWHDAQVVPYGPIELDPSAIVLHYAQEIFEGLKAYRWLDGSIVSFRPEANAARLRASARRLAIPEPPEELFLESLRQLIAVDHEWVPAAGGEQSLYLRPFVIATEPGLGVRPSTEYRYLVIGSPAGAYFKGGIKPVSVWLSTEYVRASPGGTGAAKFGGNYAASLLAQSEATAHGCDQVVWLDAIERRYVEEMGGMNLFFVFGSGGSARLVTPELSGSLLPGITRNSLLQLAGDAGFAVEERKIDVEEWRKGVAAGEITEVFACGTAAVITPVAHVKYGEGEFTVGDGSPGEVTMALRDTLTGIQRGTFADTHGWMVRLR
;
A
#
# COMPACT_ATOMS: atom_id res chain seq x y z
N MET A 1 -18.85 -12.36 23.79
CA MET A 1 -18.01 -12.07 24.96
C MET A 1 -16.87 -11.22 24.45
N SER A 2 -16.68 -9.99 24.97
CA SER A 2 -15.53 -9.16 24.61
C SER A 2 -14.29 -9.85 25.18
N GLU A 3 -13.40 -10.34 24.33
CA GLU A 3 -12.10 -10.85 24.77
C GLU A 3 -11.31 -9.69 25.37
N ALA A 4 -10.68 -9.94 26.51
CA ALA A 4 -9.81 -8.92 27.13
C ALA A 4 -8.68 -8.55 26.15
N PRO A 5 -8.30 -7.27 26.08
CA PRO A 5 -7.24 -6.84 25.17
C PRO A 5 -5.94 -7.61 25.43
N LEU A 6 -5.29 -8.07 24.37
CA LEU A 6 -4.02 -8.78 24.46
C LEU A 6 -2.95 -7.87 25.09
N LYS A 7 -2.28 -8.39 26.12
CA LYS A 7 -1.13 -7.70 26.71
C LYS A 7 0.14 -8.07 25.95
N PHE A 8 0.88 -7.07 25.52
CA PHE A 8 2.16 -7.25 24.84
C PHE A 8 3.29 -7.38 25.86
N ALA A 9 4.04 -8.47 25.80
CA ALA A 9 5.33 -8.55 26.44
C ALA A 9 6.38 -7.85 25.57
N VAL A 10 7.34 -7.15 26.22
CA VAL A 10 8.39 -6.42 25.50
C VAL A 10 9.74 -6.99 25.87
N GLU A 11 10.41 -7.57 24.86
CA GLU A 11 11.81 -7.98 24.93
C GLU A 11 12.66 -6.97 24.15
N ARG A 12 13.54 -6.27 24.85
CA ARG A 12 14.40 -5.27 24.22
C ARG A 12 15.60 -5.92 23.54
N SER A 13 15.97 -5.40 22.36
CA SER A 13 17.18 -5.78 21.67
C SER A 13 18.41 -5.56 22.58
N ALA A 14 19.25 -6.58 22.69
CA ALA A 14 20.54 -6.46 23.37
C ALA A 14 21.56 -5.63 22.55
N HIS A 15 21.31 -5.47 21.26
CA HIS A 15 22.19 -4.79 20.31
C HIS A 15 21.41 -3.79 19.43
N PRO A 16 20.74 -2.78 20.02
CA PRO A 16 20.01 -1.79 19.22
C PRO A 16 21.00 -0.93 18.42
N ALA A 17 20.56 -0.41 17.30
CA ALA A 17 21.37 0.52 16.52
C ALA A 17 21.76 1.74 17.37
N SER A 18 23.02 2.12 17.33
CA SER A 18 23.48 3.35 18.00
C SER A 18 22.79 4.57 17.37
N ALA A 19 22.69 5.65 18.15
CA ALA A 19 22.10 6.91 17.64
C ALA A 19 22.79 7.41 16.37
N ALA A 20 24.13 7.26 16.29
CA ALA A 20 24.91 7.65 15.11
C ALA A 20 24.57 6.75 13.90
N ALA A 21 24.52 5.42 14.07
CA ALA A 21 24.15 4.50 13.00
C ALA A 21 22.72 4.74 12.51
N ARG A 22 21.78 4.92 13.42
CA ARG A 22 20.38 5.24 13.09
C ARG A 22 20.26 6.56 12.33
N SER A 23 20.95 7.62 12.77
CA SER A 23 20.98 8.90 12.08
C SER A 23 21.53 8.80 10.66
N ALA A 24 22.58 8.02 10.45
CA ALA A 24 23.16 7.78 9.12
C ALA A 24 22.14 7.06 8.20
N ILE A 25 21.42 6.07 8.72
CA ILE A 25 20.36 5.36 7.97
C ILE A 25 19.21 6.32 7.65
N LEU A 26 18.75 7.11 8.63
CA LEU A 26 17.63 8.05 8.44
C LEU A 26 17.98 9.20 7.49
N ALA A 27 19.24 9.52 7.28
CA ALA A 27 19.67 10.50 6.28
C ALA A 27 19.38 10.02 4.85
N GLU A 28 19.55 8.71 4.57
CA GLU A 28 19.31 8.13 3.26
C GLU A 28 18.71 6.69 3.37
N PRO A 29 17.48 6.55 3.85
CA PRO A 29 16.93 5.24 4.21
C PRO A 29 16.62 4.35 3.00
N GLY A 30 16.38 4.92 1.80
CA GLY A 30 15.84 4.16 0.68
C GLY A 30 14.41 3.68 0.94
N PHE A 31 14.07 2.50 0.46
CA PHE A 31 12.81 1.82 0.75
C PHE A 31 13.06 0.32 0.97
N GLY A 32 12.65 -0.22 2.14
CA GLY A 32 12.76 -1.65 2.45
C GLY A 32 14.19 -2.19 2.58
N ARG A 33 15.18 -1.33 2.84
CA ARG A 33 16.59 -1.73 2.99
C ARG A 33 17.03 -1.90 4.43
N TYR A 34 16.47 -1.11 5.33
CA TYR A 34 16.79 -1.09 6.75
C TYR A 34 15.51 -1.33 7.54
N TYR A 35 15.64 -1.91 8.71
CA TYR A 35 14.53 -2.21 9.59
C TYR A 35 14.78 -1.63 10.97
N THR A 36 13.70 -1.44 11.74
CA THR A 36 13.77 -1.01 13.14
C THR A 36 14.41 -2.11 14.01
N ASP A 37 14.79 -1.74 15.24
CA ASP A 37 15.46 -2.69 16.16
C ASP A 37 14.54 -3.82 16.64
N HIS A 38 13.21 -3.62 16.52
CA HIS A 38 12.24 -4.59 17.02
C HIS A 38 11.16 -4.88 15.95
N MET A 39 10.41 -5.95 16.20
CA MET A 39 9.21 -6.35 15.45
C MET A 39 8.15 -6.84 16.43
N VAL A 40 6.89 -6.80 15.99
CA VAL A 40 5.78 -7.44 16.70
C VAL A 40 5.64 -8.89 16.23
N SER A 41 5.29 -9.78 17.15
CA SER A 41 4.94 -11.17 16.89
C SER A 41 3.77 -11.59 17.77
N VAL A 42 2.71 -12.13 17.16
CA VAL A 42 1.55 -12.68 17.86
C VAL A 42 1.21 -14.02 17.21
N LEU A 43 0.98 -15.03 18.03
CA LEU A 43 0.63 -16.36 17.56
C LEU A 43 -0.88 -16.54 17.48
N TYR A 44 -1.32 -17.43 16.62
CA TYR A 44 -2.67 -17.94 16.58
C TYR A 44 -2.67 -19.46 16.52
N THR A 45 -3.49 -20.07 17.33
CA THR A 45 -3.89 -21.48 17.18
C THR A 45 -5.41 -21.60 17.26
N SER A 46 -5.97 -22.61 16.63
CA SER A 46 -7.43 -22.84 16.67
C SER A 46 -7.98 -23.06 18.08
N GLU A 47 -7.15 -23.49 19.03
CA GLU A 47 -7.53 -23.72 20.41
C GLU A 47 -7.53 -22.46 21.27
N ARG A 48 -6.54 -21.55 21.04
CA ARG A 48 -6.29 -20.38 21.90
C ARG A 48 -6.69 -19.05 21.25
N GLY A 49 -7.04 -19.05 19.96
CA GLY A 49 -7.20 -17.79 19.22
C GLY A 49 -5.86 -17.06 19.08
N TRP A 50 -5.89 -15.74 18.99
CA TRP A 50 -4.71 -14.88 18.99
C TRP A 50 -4.13 -14.77 20.40
N HIS A 51 -2.85 -15.08 20.55
CA HIS A 51 -2.20 -15.17 21.87
C HIS A 51 -0.69 -14.86 21.80
N ASP A 52 -0.04 -14.78 22.95
CA ASP A 52 1.40 -14.56 23.11
C ASP A 52 1.90 -13.34 22.31
N ALA A 53 1.19 -12.22 22.49
CA ALA A 53 1.54 -10.96 21.85
C ALA A 53 2.85 -10.39 22.42
N GLN A 54 3.83 -10.12 21.56
CA GLN A 54 5.17 -9.69 21.95
C GLN A 54 5.71 -8.62 21.01
N VAL A 55 6.54 -7.72 21.57
CA VAL A 55 7.52 -6.93 20.81
C VAL A 55 8.88 -7.57 21.10
N VAL A 56 9.54 -8.06 20.06
CA VAL A 56 10.81 -8.79 20.15
C VAL A 56 11.88 -8.15 19.27
N PRO A 57 13.18 -8.43 19.49
CA PRO A 57 14.22 -7.98 18.56
C PRO A 57 13.93 -8.39 17.12
N TYR A 58 14.17 -7.46 16.17
CA TYR A 58 14.04 -7.78 14.75
C TYR A 58 15.07 -8.85 14.35
N GLY A 59 14.62 -9.89 13.68
CA GLY A 59 15.47 -10.96 13.24
C GLY A 59 14.75 -12.01 12.39
N PRO A 60 15.45 -13.05 11.95
CA PRO A 60 14.88 -14.19 11.25
C PRO A 60 13.74 -14.84 12.04
N ILE A 61 12.75 -15.35 11.33
CA ILE A 61 11.73 -16.23 11.90
C ILE A 61 12.02 -17.67 11.49
N GLU A 62 11.91 -18.58 12.44
CA GLU A 62 12.02 -20.01 12.15
C GLU A 62 10.69 -20.53 11.64
N LEU A 63 10.73 -21.29 10.55
CA LEU A 63 9.60 -22.01 9.96
C LEU A 63 10.03 -23.43 9.61
N ASP A 64 9.14 -24.39 9.85
CA ASP A 64 9.33 -25.74 9.32
C ASP A 64 9.34 -25.68 7.78
N PRO A 65 10.21 -26.44 7.08
CA PRO A 65 10.23 -26.46 5.62
C PRO A 65 8.90 -26.86 4.99
N SER A 66 8.02 -27.56 5.69
CA SER A 66 6.67 -27.92 5.24
C SER A 66 5.60 -26.90 5.66
N ALA A 67 5.96 -25.74 6.24
CA ALA A 67 4.99 -24.73 6.62
C ALA A 67 4.13 -24.32 5.42
N ILE A 68 2.81 -24.29 5.60
CA ILE A 68 1.80 -24.10 4.55
C ILE A 68 2.08 -22.83 3.73
N VAL A 69 2.55 -21.75 4.35
CA VAL A 69 2.86 -20.51 3.63
C VAL A 69 3.90 -20.69 2.54
N LEU A 70 4.88 -21.58 2.72
CA LEU A 70 5.98 -21.80 1.77
C LEU A 70 5.52 -22.53 0.50
N HIS A 71 4.40 -23.26 0.56
CA HIS A 71 3.90 -24.09 -0.55
C HIS A 71 2.65 -23.51 -1.20
N TYR A 72 1.75 -22.93 -0.43
CA TYR A 72 0.44 -22.48 -0.89
C TYR A 72 0.21 -20.98 -0.70
N ALA A 73 1.25 -20.25 -0.27
CA ALA A 73 1.23 -18.81 -0.09
C ALA A 73 0.04 -18.33 0.74
N GLN A 74 -0.42 -19.10 1.74
CA GLN A 74 -1.50 -18.66 2.62
C GLN A 74 -0.98 -17.58 3.58
N GLU A 75 -0.96 -16.35 3.08
CA GLU A 75 -0.51 -15.15 3.77
C GLU A 75 -1.28 -13.93 3.30
N ILE A 76 -1.26 -12.87 4.08
CA ILE A 76 -1.82 -11.55 3.76
C ILE A 76 -0.95 -10.48 4.38
N PHE A 77 -0.98 -9.27 3.82
CA PHE A 77 -0.20 -8.18 4.36
C PHE A 77 -0.88 -6.82 4.23
N GLU A 78 -0.38 -5.87 4.98
CA GLU A 78 -0.75 -4.46 4.90
C GLU A 78 0.46 -3.56 4.75
N GLY A 79 0.20 -2.31 4.44
CA GLY A 79 1.22 -1.29 4.38
C GLY A 79 0.64 0.07 4.72
N LEU A 80 1.21 0.69 5.73
CA LEU A 80 0.86 2.04 6.17
C LEU A 80 2.12 2.76 6.63
N LYS A 81 2.01 4.05 6.96
CA LYS A 81 3.14 4.89 7.34
C LYS A 81 2.89 5.54 8.69
N ALA A 82 3.95 5.67 9.48
CA ALA A 82 3.99 6.53 10.65
C ALA A 82 4.78 7.80 10.32
N TYR A 83 4.21 8.93 10.69
CA TYR A 83 4.77 10.27 10.48
C TYR A 83 5.03 10.95 11.81
N ARG A 84 6.15 11.67 11.91
CA ARG A 84 6.39 12.56 13.04
C ARG A 84 5.90 13.96 12.69
N TRP A 85 5.05 14.51 13.53
CA TRP A 85 4.60 15.89 13.43
C TRP A 85 5.55 16.85 14.14
N LEU A 86 5.41 18.14 13.87
CA LEU A 86 6.27 19.20 14.46
C LEU A 86 6.17 19.28 15.99
N ASP A 87 5.04 18.90 16.58
CA ASP A 87 4.84 18.82 18.03
C ASP A 87 5.48 17.57 18.66
N GLY A 88 6.15 16.74 17.86
CA GLY A 88 6.80 15.51 18.28
C GLY A 88 5.88 14.27 18.32
N SER A 89 4.57 14.45 18.17
CA SER A 89 3.65 13.32 18.12
C SER A 89 3.93 12.42 16.89
N ILE A 90 3.63 11.13 17.03
CA ILE A 90 3.73 10.17 15.93
C ILE A 90 2.34 9.69 15.60
N VAL A 91 1.98 9.85 14.35
CA VAL A 91 0.64 9.57 13.83
C VAL A 91 0.67 8.62 12.63
N SER A 92 -0.45 7.97 12.36
CA SER A 92 -0.65 7.16 11.16
C SER A 92 -1.94 7.55 10.46
N PHE A 93 -1.96 7.42 9.14
CA PHE A 93 -3.09 7.79 8.30
C PHE A 93 -4.05 6.61 8.14
N ARG A 94 -5.28 6.74 8.64
CA ARG A 94 -6.39 5.77 8.53
C ARG A 94 -6.02 4.32 8.89
N PRO A 95 -5.34 4.05 10.00
CA PRO A 95 -4.91 2.69 10.35
C PRO A 95 -6.10 1.74 10.57
N GLU A 96 -7.27 2.23 10.99
CA GLU A 96 -8.51 1.44 11.12
C GLU A 96 -8.97 0.91 9.75
N ALA A 97 -8.82 1.69 8.69
CA ALA A 97 -9.14 1.24 7.33
C ALA A 97 -8.16 0.13 6.88
N ASN A 98 -6.88 0.19 7.28
CA ASN A 98 -5.93 -0.89 7.05
C ASN A 98 -6.32 -2.15 7.84
N ALA A 99 -6.70 -2.02 9.12
CA ALA A 99 -7.18 -3.14 9.92
C ALA A 99 -8.40 -3.82 9.28
N ALA A 100 -9.39 -3.03 8.85
CA ALA A 100 -10.58 -3.53 8.17
C ALA A 100 -10.23 -4.27 6.86
N ARG A 101 -9.28 -3.76 6.08
CA ARG A 101 -8.83 -4.39 4.83
C ARG A 101 -8.00 -5.66 5.08
N LEU A 102 -7.16 -5.70 6.12
CA LEU A 102 -6.46 -6.92 6.54
C LEU A 102 -7.47 -8.02 6.89
N ARG A 103 -8.53 -7.68 7.63
CA ARG A 103 -9.62 -8.61 7.96
C ARG A 103 -10.37 -9.10 6.72
N ALA A 104 -10.66 -8.21 5.76
CA ALA A 104 -11.28 -8.60 4.50
C ALA A 104 -10.37 -9.56 3.70
N SER A 105 -9.06 -9.31 3.67
CA SER A 105 -8.07 -10.20 3.06
C SER A 105 -8.01 -11.55 3.79
N ALA A 106 -8.05 -11.54 5.13
CA ALA A 106 -8.07 -12.75 5.94
C ALA A 106 -9.27 -13.64 5.60
N ARG A 107 -10.48 -13.06 5.58
CA ARG A 107 -11.70 -13.79 5.17
C ARG A 107 -11.55 -14.44 3.79
N ARG A 108 -11.00 -13.70 2.83
CA ARG A 108 -10.82 -14.21 1.46
C ARG A 108 -9.86 -15.39 1.37
N LEU A 109 -8.84 -15.42 2.22
CA LEU A 109 -7.79 -16.46 2.25
C LEU A 109 -8.05 -17.54 3.31
N ALA A 110 -9.25 -17.55 3.93
CA ALA A 110 -9.60 -18.47 5.03
C ALA A 110 -8.57 -18.41 6.19
N ILE A 111 -8.08 -17.22 6.50
CA ILE A 111 -7.23 -16.91 7.64
C ILE A 111 -8.11 -16.35 8.76
N PRO A 112 -7.91 -16.72 10.04
CA PRO A 112 -8.59 -16.09 11.16
C PRO A 112 -8.39 -14.57 11.17
N GLU A 113 -9.50 -13.82 11.28
CA GLU A 113 -9.43 -12.37 11.25
C GLU A 113 -8.68 -11.83 12.47
N PRO A 114 -7.54 -11.11 12.29
CA PRO A 114 -6.96 -10.39 13.42
C PRO A 114 -7.94 -9.32 13.93
N PRO A 115 -8.22 -9.23 15.24
CA PRO A 115 -9.02 -8.16 15.80
C PRO A 115 -8.46 -6.78 15.43
N GLU A 116 -9.34 -5.80 15.19
CA GLU A 116 -8.91 -4.42 14.90
C GLU A 116 -8.05 -3.85 16.03
N GLU A 117 -8.43 -4.12 17.28
CA GLU A 117 -7.65 -3.68 18.45
C GLU A 117 -6.25 -4.28 18.49
N LEU A 118 -6.10 -5.57 18.10
CA LEU A 118 -4.79 -6.21 17.96
C LEU A 118 -3.93 -5.47 16.94
N PHE A 119 -4.51 -5.15 15.79
CA PHE A 119 -3.81 -4.42 14.73
C PHE A 119 -3.35 -3.05 15.22
N LEU A 120 -4.25 -2.24 15.76
CA LEU A 120 -3.94 -0.88 16.21
C LEU A 120 -2.94 -0.87 17.38
N GLU A 121 -3.13 -1.77 18.35
CA GLU A 121 -2.26 -1.85 19.51
C GLU A 121 -0.85 -2.34 19.11
N SER A 122 -0.73 -3.27 18.19
CA SER A 122 0.56 -3.73 17.67
C SER A 122 1.41 -2.59 17.08
N LEU A 123 0.75 -1.66 16.37
CA LEU A 123 1.42 -0.46 15.83
C LEU A 123 1.90 0.46 16.97
N ARG A 124 1.04 0.70 17.97
CA ARG A 124 1.39 1.54 19.12
C ARG A 124 2.55 0.95 19.91
N GLN A 125 2.54 -0.34 20.16
CA GLN A 125 3.58 -1.04 20.90
C GLN A 125 4.93 -1.02 20.16
N LEU A 126 4.95 -1.26 18.85
CA LEU A 126 6.17 -1.14 18.06
C LEU A 126 6.71 0.30 18.07
N ILE A 127 5.85 1.28 17.85
CA ILE A 127 6.23 2.70 17.88
C ILE A 127 6.68 3.16 19.29
N ALA A 128 6.07 2.64 20.34
CA ALA A 128 6.49 2.97 21.72
C ALA A 128 7.95 2.55 21.97
N VAL A 129 8.38 1.43 21.39
CA VAL A 129 9.76 0.89 21.54
C VAL A 129 10.72 1.56 20.55
N ASP A 130 10.34 1.70 19.28
CA ASP A 130 11.19 2.10 18.16
C ASP A 130 10.89 3.53 17.63
N HIS A 131 10.29 4.39 18.44
CA HIS A 131 9.91 5.74 18.01
C HIS A 131 11.06 6.57 17.42
N GLU A 132 12.29 6.32 17.83
CA GLU A 132 13.47 7.03 17.30
C GLU A 132 13.77 6.68 15.84
N TRP A 133 13.20 5.58 15.32
CA TRP A 133 13.29 5.20 13.92
C TRP A 133 12.28 5.94 13.02
N VAL A 134 11.32 6.66 13.61
CA VAL A 134 10.43 7.53 12.83
C VAL A 134 11.17 8.79 12.43
N PRO A 135 11.37 9.06 11.14
CA PRO A 135 12.13 10.22 10.65
C PRO A 135 11.62 11.54 11.21
N ALA A 136 12.48 12.54 11.22
CA ALA A 136 12.14 13.88 11.68
C ALA A 136 11.00 14.50 10.85
N ALA A 137 10.24 15.40 11.48
CA ALA A 137 9.20 16.17 10.80
C ALA A 137 9.77 17.09 9.71
N GLY A 138 8.93 17.49 8.76
CA GLY A 138 9.24 18.49 7.73
C GLY A 138 9.77 17.92 6.40
N GLY A 139 10.15 16.65 6.35
CA GLY A 139 10.58 15.97 5.13
C GLY A 139 9.54 15.06 4.48
N GLU A 140 9.87 14.44 3.35
CA GLU A 140 9.05 13.39 2.70
C GLU A 140 9.26 12.00 3.29
N GLN A 141 10.13 11.87 4.25
CA GLN A 141 10.44 10.60 4.90
C GLN A 141 9.33 10.18 5.87
N SER A 142 9.25 8.88 6.12
CA SER A 142 8.31 8.26 7.05
C SER A 142 8.84 6.92 7.54
N LEU A 143 8.25 6.36 8.58
CA LEU A 143 8.46 4.96 8.91
C LEU A 143 7.36 4.14 8.23
N TYR A 144 7.73 3.27 7.30
CA TYR A 144 6.81 2.31 6.69
C TYR A 144 6.59 1.13 7.62
N LEU A 145 5.34 0.84 7.92
CA LEU A 145 4.93 -0.28 8.75
C LEU A 145 4.33 -1.38 7.87
N ARG A 146 4.78 -2.63 8.08
CA ARG A 146 4.34 -3.81 7.35
C ARG A 146 3.73 -4.85 8.29
N PRO A 147 2.44 -4.73 8.62
CA PRO A 147 1.68 -5.82 9.23
C PRO A 147 1.46 -6.95 8.23
N PHE A 148 1.60 -8.19 8.66
CA PHE A 148 1.31 -9.37 7.82
C PHE A 148 0.99 -10.60 8.65
N VAL A 149 0.28 -11.54 8.06
CA VAL A 149 -0.07 -12.84 8.67
C VAL A 149 0.42 -13.95 7.76
N ILE A 150 1.07 -14.95 8.31
CA ILE A 150 1.53 -16.14 7.60
C ILE A 150 0.99 -17.40 8.27
N ALA A 151 0.64 -18.42 7.47
CA ALA A 151 0.32 -19.76 7.94
C ALA A 151 1.61 -20.51 8.32
N THR A 152 1.72 -20.91 9.58
CA THR A 152 2.96 -21.52 10.12
C THR A 152 2.86 -23.01 10.36
N GLU A 153 1.65 -23.60 10.27
CA GLU A 153 1.44 -25.02 10.46
C GLU A 153 2.24 -25.86 9.47
N PRO A 154 3.01 -26.87 9.93
CA PRO A 154 3.65 -27.84 9.06
C PRO A 154 2.63 -28.74 8.36
N GLY A 155 2.73 -28.89 7.04
CA GLY A 155 1.84 -29.78 6.29
C GLY A 155 1.82 -29.49 4.79
N LEU A 156 1.61 -30.54 4.00
CA LEU A 156 1.54 -30.47 2.54
C LEU A 156 0.10 -30.66 1.99
N GLY A 157 -0.89 -30.71 2.87
CA GLY A 157 -2.29 -30.80 2.49
C GLY A 157 -2.85 -29.42 2.10
N VAL A 158 -3.58 -29.32 0.98
CA VAL A 158 -4.24 -28.08 0.54
C VAL A 158 -5.52 -27.87 1.35
N ARG A 159 -5.39 -27.16 2.45
CA ARG A 159 -6.48 -26.76 3.36
C ARG A 159 -6.10 -25.50 4.13
N PRO A 160 -7.04 -24.78 4.73
CA PRO A 160 -6.72 -23.71 5.66
C PRO A 160 -5.84 -24.22 6.80
N SER A 161 -4.84 -23.46 7.19
CA SER A 161 -4.00 -23.72 8.35
C SER A 161 -4.78 -23.58 9.66
N THR A 162 -4.32 -24.24 10.70
CA THR A 162 -4.81 -24.10 12.08
C THR A 162 -3.88 -23.25 12.95
N GLU A 163 -2.68 -22.91 12.42
CA GLU A 163 -1.68 -22.13 13.11
C GLU A 163 -1.19 -20.97 12.23
N TYR A 164 -1.16 -19.77 12.79
CA TYR A 164 -0.71 -18.57 12.10
C TYR A 164 0.18 -17.71 13.00
N ARG A 165 0.95 -16.85 12.36
CA ARG A 165 1.73 -15.83 13.03
C ARG A 165 1.43 -14.47 12.41
N TYR A 166 0.98 -13.53 13.23
CA TYR A 166 0.85 -12.12 12.87
C TYR A 166 2.14 -11.40 13.26
N LEU A 167 2.65 -10.59 12.34
CA LEU A 167 3.89 -9.84 12.51
C LEU A 167 3.71 -8.39 12.08
N VAL A 168 4.47 -7.48 12.72
CA VAL A 168 4.64 -6.12 12.22
C VAL A 168 6.12 -5.79 12.21
N ILE A 169 6.64 -5.38 11.05
CA ILE A 169 8.00 -4.86 10.89
C ILE A 169 7.96 -3.39 10.49
N GLY A 170 8.95 -2.62 10.91
CA GLY A 170 9.13 -1.21 10.55
C GLY A 170 10.36 -1.01 9.67
N SER A 171 10.24 -0.16 8.65
CA SER A 171 11.34 0.20 7.77
C SER A 171 11.32 1.71 7.50
N PRO A 172 12.36 2.47 7.82
CA PRO A 172 12.43 3.88 7.45
C PRO A 172 12.43 4.00 5.93
N ALA A 173 11.61 4.91 5.42
CA ALA A 173 11.41 5.13 4.00
C ALA A 173 11.74 6.58 3.63
N GLY A 174 12.54 6.76 2.59
CA GLY A 174 12.86 8.04 2.00
C GLY A 174 11.72 8.61 1.16
N ALA A 175 11.95 9.76 0.55
CA ALA A 175 11.10 10.25 -0.51
C ALA A 175 11.05 9.21 -1.64
N TYR A 176 9.85 8.91 -2.12
CA TYR A 176 9.68 7.94 -3.21
C TYR A 176 10.42 8.40 -4.49
N PHE A 177 10.36 9.68 -4.76
CA PHE A 177 11.08 10.31 -5.87
C PHE A 177 12.28 11.12 -5.36
N LYS A 178 13.49 10.63 -5.56
CA LYS A 178 14.71 11.42 -5.34
C LYS A 178 14.77 12.55 -6.38
N GLY A 179 14.74 13.78 -5.93
CA GLY A 179 14.85 14.97 -6.82
C GLY A 179 13.53 15.51 -7.34
N GLY A 180 12.41 15.23 -6.66
CA GLY A 180 11.07 15.71 -7.00
C GLY A 180 10.23 14.68 -7.75
N ILE A 181 8.94 14.99 -7.92
CA ILE A 181 7.99 14.09 -8.58
C ILE A 181 8.34 13.99 -10.05
N LYS A 182 8.54 12.75 -10.51
CA LYS A 182 8.73 12.45 -11.92
C LYS A 182 7.59 11.59 -12.42
N PRO A 183 6.94 11.99 -13.52
CA PRO A 183 5.97 11.12 -14.16
C PRO A 183 6.63 9.82 -14.63
N VAL A 184 5.86 8.75 -14.57
CA VAL A 184 6.32 7.41 -14.96
C VAL A 184 5.86 7.04 -16.35
N SER A 185 6.64 6.15 -16.99
CA SER A 185 6.27 5.46 -18.22
C SER A 185 5.65 4.11 -17.89
N VAL A 186 4.58 3.74 -18.58
CA VAL A 186 3.83 2.52 -18.31
C VAL A 186 3.69 1.64 -19.55
N TRP A 187 3.73 0.33 -19.34
CA TRP A 187 3.46 -0.69 -20.34
C TRP A 187 2.05 -1.25 -20.17
N LEU A 188 1.21 -1.19 -21.21
CA LEU A 188 -0.09 -1.83 -21.25
C LEU A 188 0.09 -3.33 -21.51
N SER A 189 -0.16 -4.15 -20.49
CA SER A 189 -0.11 -5.61 -20.64
C SER A 189 -1.41 -6.12 -21.26
N THR A 190 -1.32 -6.70 -22.46
CA THR A 190 -2.43 -7.36 -23.14
C THR A 190 -2.39 -8.87 -22.99
N GLU A 191 -1.26 -9.45 -22.56
CA GLU A 191 -1.05 -10.89 -22.42
C GLU A 191 -1.36 -11.38 -21.00
N TYR A 192 -0.84 -10.70 -20.00
CA TYR A 192 -0.99 -11.09 -18.60
C TYR A 192 -2.05 -10.26 -17.89
N VAL A 193 -2.69 -10.85 -16.89
CA VAL A 193 -3.63 -10.17 -15.99
C VAL A 193 -3.14 -10.25 -14.56
N ARG A 194 -3.45 -9.24 -13.78
CA ARG A 194 -3.13 -9.21 -12.36
C ARG A 194 -4.04 -10.13 -11.54
N ALA A 195 -5.32 -10.13 -11.86
CA ALA A 195 -6.37 -10.84 -11.15
C ALA A 195 -7.57 -11.07 -12.07
N SER A 196 -8.52 -11.88 -11.63
CA SER A 196 -9.76 -12.16 -12.36
C SER A 196 -10.97 -12.07 -11.42
N PRO A 197 -12.18 -11.87 -11.96
CA PRO A 197 -13.43 -11.96 -11.19
C PRO A 197 -13.52 -13.29 -10.44
N GLY A 198 -13.91 -13.24 -9.15
CA GLY A 198 -13.94 -14.41 -8.26
C GLY A 198 -12.57 -14.86 -7.74
N GLY A 199 -11.48 -14.28 -8.23
CA GLY A 199 -10.12 -14.50 -7.74
C GLY A 199 -9.79 -13.75 -6.45
N THR A 200 -8.51 -13.47 -6.22
CA THR A 200 -7.98 -12.86 -5.00
C THR A 200 -7.64 -11.37 -5.13
N GLY A 201 -8.01 -10.72 -6.25
CA GLY A 201 -7.58 -9.36 -6.58
C GLY A 201 -7.93 -8.31 -5.53
N ALA A 202 -9.08 -8.44 -4.86
CA ALA A 202 -9.52 -7.55 -3.80
C ALA A 202 -8.83 -7.82 -2.44
N ALA A 203 -8.10 -8.93 -2.29
CA ALA A 203 -7.30 -9.22 -1.11
C ALA A 203 -5.86 -8.72 -1.27
N LYS A 204 -5.27 -8.23 -0.19
CA LYS A 204 -3.85 -7.86 -0.18
C LYS A 204 -3.01 -9.10 0.15
N PHE A 205 -2.68 -9.85 -0.89
CA PHE A 205 -2.17 -11.21 -0.87
C PHE A 205 -0.96 -11.34 -1.79
N GLY A 206 0.15 -11.91 -1.32
CA GLY A 206 1.42 -11.98 -2.05
C GLY A 206 1.35 -12.71 -3.38
N GLY A 207 0.46 -13.70 -3.52
CA GLY A 207 0.23 -14.39 -4.79
C GLY A 207 -0.18 -13.46 -5.94
N ASN A 208 -0.96 -12.38 -5.66
CA ASN A 208 -1.29 -11.38 -6.68
C ASN A 208 -0.05 -10.61 -7.15
N TYR A 209 0.93 -10.42 -6.26
CA TYR A 209 2.19 -9.73 -6.58
C TYR A 209 3.16 -10.66 -7.29
N ALA A 210 3.27 -11.92 -6.87
CA ALA A 210 4.10 -12.90 -7.56
C ALA A 210 3.67 -13.07 -9.03
N ALA A 211 2.37 -13.14 -9.30
CA ALA A 211 1.82 -13.22 -10.65
C ALA A 211 2.17 -12.00 -11.54
N SER A 212 2.51 -10.86 -10.94
CA SER A 212 2.84 -9.63 -11.67
C SER A 212 4.30 -9.53 -12.14
N LEU A 213 5.19 -10.39 -11.63
CA LEU A 213 6.64 -10.22 -11.81
C LEU A 213 7.10 -10.33 -13.25
N LEU A 214 6.54 -11.25 -14.04
CA LEU A 214 6.92 -11.41 -15.44
C LEU A 214 6.51 -10.20 -16.27
N ALA A 215 5.26 -9.75 -16.16
CA ALA A 215 4.80 -8.57 -16.88
C ALA A 215 5.54 -7.28 -16.45
N GLN A 216 5.94 -7.16 -15.18
CA GLN A 216 6.79 -6.07 -14.71
C GLN A 216 8.20 -6.13 -15.34
N SER A 217 8.74 -7.34 -15.50
CA SER A 217 10.02 -7.55 -16.20
C SER A 217 9.92 -7.15 -17.67
N GLU A 218 8.82 -7.48 -18.35
CA GLU A 218 8.54 -7.05 -19.72
C GLU A 218 8.41 -5.53 -19.82
N ALA A 219 7.66 -4.89 -18.92
CA ALA A 219 7.57 -3.44 -18.87
C ALA A 219 8.95 -2.79 -18.78
N THR A 220 9.83 -3.34 -17.94
CA THR A 220 11.22 -2.88 -17.81
C THR A 220 12.00 -3.07 -19.12
N ALA A 221 11.83 -4.19 -19.82
CA ALA A 221 12.47 -4.44 -21.10
C ALA A 221 12.01 -3.46 -22.20
N HIS A 222 10.77 -2.97 -22.10
CA HIS A 222 10.25 -1.90 -22.97
C HIS A 222 10.61 -0.47 -22.51
N GLY A 223 11.45 -0.34 -21.47
CA GLY A 223 11.87 0.95 -20.92
C GLY A 223 10.75 1.66 -20.15
N CYS A 224 9.81 0.89 -19.59
CA CYS A 224 8.73 1.39 -18.75
C CYS A 224 8.99 1.12 -17.27
N ASP A 225 8.49 2.03 -16.42
CA ASP A 225 8.65 1.92 -14.96
C ASP A 225 7.67 0.95 -14.33
N GLN A 226 6.47 0.84 -14.91
CA GLN A 226 5.35 0.06 -14.37
C GLN A 226 4.52 -0.58 -15.48
N VAL A 227 3.76 -1.61 -15.10
CA VAL A 227 2.76 -2.26 -15.96
C VAL A 227 1.36 -1.74 -15.63
N VAL A 228 0.53 -1.51 -16.65
CA VAL A 228 -0.91 -1.28 -16.50
C VAL A 228 -1.66 -2.56 -16.85
N TRP A 229 -2.56 -2.95 -15.96
CA TRP A 229 -3.37 -4.15 -16.06
C TRP A 229 -4.71 -3.86 -16.71
N LEU A 230 -5.14 -4.76 -17.55
CA LEU A 230 -6.46 -4.79 -18.13
C LEU A 230 -7.31 -5.89 -17.49
N ASP A 231 -8.63 -5.75 -17.59
CA ASP A 231 -9.56 -6.76 -17.09
C ASP A 231 -9.31 -8.13 -17.72
N ALA A 232 -9.56 -9.18 -16.95
CA ALA A 232 -9.23 -10.55 -17.35
C ALA A 232 -10.16 -11.13 -18.42
N ILE A 233 -11.33 -10.54 -18.66
CA ILE A 233 -12.36 -11.08 -19.55
C ILE A 233 -12.24 -10.50 -20.95
N GLU A 234 -12.32 -9.17 -21.06
CA GLU A 234 -12.35 -8.47 -22.35
C GLU A 234 -10.98 -7.96 -22.78
N ARG A 235 -10.00 -7.90 -21.85
CA ARG A 235 -8.66 -7.31 -22.06
C ARG A 235 -8.72 -5.87 -22.61
N ARG A 236 -9.68 -5.13 -22.15
CA ARG A 236 -10.09 -3.86 -22.70
C ARG A 236 -10.18 -2.75 -21.66
N TYR A 237 -10.63 -3.08 -20.46
CA TYR A 237 -10.85 -2.10 -19.42
C TYR A 237 -9.63 -2.00 -18.48
N VAL A 238 -9.20 -0.77 -18.25
CA VAL A 238 -8.08 -0.49 -17.34
C VAL A 238 -8.48 -0.82 -15.90
N GLU A 239 -7.62 -1.53 -15.18
CA GLU A 239 -7.83 -1.88 -13.77
C GLU A 239 -6.84 -1.17 -12.85
N GLU A 240 -5.58 -1.52 -12.86
CA GLU A 240 -4.55 -0.99 -11.94
C GLU A 240 -3.21 -0.78 -12.65
N MET A 241 -2.31 -0.01 -12.03
CA MET A 241 -0.92 0.15 -12.45
C MET A 241 0.01 -0.49 -11.42
N GLY A 242 0.68 -1.58 -11.76
CA GLY A 242 1.45 -2.37 -10.80
C GLY A 242 0.57 -2.82 -9.63
N GLY A 243 0.78 -2.26 -8.45
CA GLY A 243 -0.05 -2.45 -7.25
C GLY A 243 -0.74 -1.16 -6.79
N MET A 244 -1.06 -0.24 -7.69
CA MET A 244 -1.64 1.07 -7.43
C MET A 244 -2.92 1.28 -8.23
N ASN A 245 -3.90 1.98 -7.64
CA ASN A 245 -5.12 2.37 -8.35
C ASN A 245 -4.84 3.57 -9.27
N LEU A 246 -5.57 3.66 -10.38
CA LEU A 246 -5.45 4.73 -11.38
C LEU A 246 -6.60 5.73 -11.29
N PHE A 247 -6.30 6.97 -11.62
CA PHE A 247 -7.25 8.06 -11.83
C PHE A 247 -6.97 8.75 -13.16
N PHE A 248 -8.04 9.21 -13.81
CA PHE A 248 -8.04 9.92 -15.06
C PHE A 248 -8.74 11.28 -14.85
N VAL A 249 -8.08 12.36 -15.23
CA VAL A 249 -8.64 13.71 -15.15
C VAL A 249 -9.15 14.11 -16.53
N PHE A 250 -10.44 14.37 -16.61
CA PHE A 250 -11.09 14.88 -17.81
C PHE A 250 -11.29 16.39 -17.68
N GLY A 251 -10.86 17.14 -18.68
CA GLY A 251 -10.89 18.61 -18.65
C GLY A 251 -9.77 19.20 -17.80
N SER A 252 -9.93 20.46 -17.38
CA SER A 252 -8.89 21.20 -16.63
C SER A 252 -9.50 22.20 -15.65
N GLY A 253 -8.66 22.67 -14.70
CA GLY A 253 -9.06 23.68 -13.71
C GLY A 253 -10.27 23.24 -12.88
N GLY A 254 -11.08 24.17 -12.43
CA GLY A 254 -12.24 23.93 -11.55
C GLY A 254 -13.40 23.15 -12.21
N SER A 255 -13.38 22.93 -13.52
CA SER A 255 -14.37 22.10 -14.23
C SER A 255 -13.87 20.67 -14.47
N ALA A 256 -12.70 20.31 -13.98
CA ALA A 256 -12.15 18.97 -14.14
C ALA A 256 -13.04 17.92 -13.46
N ARG A 257 -13.08 16.74 -14.06
CA ARG A 257 -13.78 15.57 -13.55
C ARG A 257 -12.78 14.42 -13.38
N LEU A 258 -12.80 13.78 -12.23
CA LEU A 258 -11.96 12.63 -11.94
C LEU A 258 -12.72 11.32 -12.17
N VAL A 259 -12.12 10.41 -12.89
CA VAL A 259 -12.67 9.08 -13.15
C VAL A 259 -11.67 8.03 -12.69
N THR A 260 -12.13 7.02 -12.00
CA THR A 260 -11.30 5.89 -11.57
C THR A 260 -12.01 4.57 -11.88
N PRO A 261 -11.26 3.50 -12.23
CA PRO A 261 -11.87 2.19 -12.41
C PRO A 261 -12.72 1.76 -11.21
N GLU A 262 -13.92 1.27 -11.48
CA GLU A 262 -14.82 0.73 -10.47
C GLU A 262 -14.25 -0.54 -9.83
N LEU A 263 -14.60 -0.80 -8.59
CA LEU A 263 -14.15 -1.99 -7.86
C LEU A 263 -14.94 -3.22 -8.34
N SER A 264 -14.34 -3.98 -9.23
CA SER A 264 -14.91 -5.19 -9.86
C SER A 264 -14.70 -6.48 -9.05
N GLY A 265 -13.96 -6.42 -7.93
CA GLY A 265 -13.50 -7.60 -7.18
C GLY A 265 -12.13 -8.11 -7.65
N SER A 266 -11.63 -7.68 -8.81
CA SER A 266 -10.24 -7.91 -9.26
C SER A 266 -9.28 -6.79 -8.84
N LEU A 267 -9.80 -5.60 -8.49
CA LEU A 267 -9.01 -4.47 -8.00
C LEU A 267 -8.92 -4.48 -6.47
N LEU A 268 -7.76 -4.02 -5.96
CA LEU A 268 -7.62 -3.78 -4.53
C LEU A 268 -8.37 -2.49 -4.14
N PRO A 269 -9.27 -2.53 -3.12
CA PRO A 269 -9.90 -1.31 -2.61
C PRO A 269 -8.86 -0.45 -1.87
N GLY A 270 -8.21 0.45 -2.60
CA GLY A 270 -7.14 1.30 -2.11
C GLY A 270 -7.63 2.32 -1.08
N ILE A 271 -6.95 2.40 0.08
CA ILE A 271 -7.27 3.41 1.11
C ILE A 271 -6.92 4.80 0.58
N THR A 272 -5.78 4.96 -0.09
CA THR A 272 -5.42 6.20 -0.77
C THR A 272 -6.44 6.56 -1.84
N ARG A 273 -6.89 5.59 -2.67
CA ARG A 273 -7.96 5.79 -3.67
C ARG A 273 -9.24 6.33 -3.03
N ASN A 274 -9.72 5.68 -1.98
CA ASN A 274 -10.92 6.12 -1.26
C ASN A 274 -10.77 7.53 -0.68
N SER A 275 -9.59 7.84 -0.12
CA SER A 275 -9.32 9.18 0.42
C SER A 275 -9.29 10.24 -0.69
N LEU A 276 -8.71 9.94 -1.85
CA LEU A 276 -8.67 10.87 -2.99
C LEU A 276 -10.05 11.14 -3.59
N LEU A 277 -10.94 10.16 -3.61
CA LEU A 277 -12.34 10.39 -4.01
C LEU A 277 -13.03 11.41 -3.10
N GLN A 278 -12.79 11.35 -1.78
CA GLN A 278 -13.34 12.30 -0.83
C GLN A 278 -12.69 13.68 -0.99
N LEU A 279 -11.36 13.75 -1.04
CA LEU A 279 -10.64 15.02 -1.20
C LEU A 279 -10.98 15.73 -2.52
N ALA A 280 -11.16 14.98 -3.60
CA ALA A 280 -11.59 15.52 -4.87
C ALA A 280 -13.01 16.11 -4.77
N GLY A 281 -13.93 15.41 -4.10
CA GLY A 281 -15.29 15.94 -3.83
C GLY A 281 -15.26 17.19 -2.98
N ASP A 282 -14.44 17.24 -1.92
CA ASP A 282 -14.26 18.42 -1.05
C ASP A 282 -13.70 19.62 -1.83
N ALA A 283 -12.83 19.36 -2.81
CA ALA A 283 -12.29 20.36 -3.73
C ALA A 283 -13.28 20.81 -4.81
N GLY A 284 -14.48 20.24 -4.84
CA GLY A 284 -15.55 20.58 -5.80
C GLY A 284 -15.45 19.88 -7.15
N PHE A 285 -14.54 18.91 -7.30
CA PHE A 285 -14.46 18.11 -8.53
C PHE A 285 -15.60 17.07 -8.59
N ALA A 286 -16.16 16.87 -9.77
CA ALA A 286 -17.00 15.70 -10.02
C ALA A 286 -16.15 14.43 -10.01
N VAL A 287 -16.63 13.38 -9.36
CA VAL A 287 -15.93 12.08 -9.27
C VAL A 287 -16.82 10.96 -9.78
N GLU A 288 -16.25 10.06 -10.55
CA GLU A 288 -16.94 8.89 -11.10
C GLU A 288 -16.12 7.62 -10.85
N GLU A 289 -16.82 6.56 -10.50
CA GLU A 289 -16.28 5.20 -10.45
C GLU A 289 -16.93 4.39 -11.58
N ARG A 290 -16.21 4.08 -12.62
CA ARG A 290 -16.71 3.32 -13.78
C ARG A 290 -15.58 2.60 -14.51
N LYS A 291 -15.94 1.72 -15.42
CA LYS A 291 -14.98 1.14 -16.38
C LYS A 291 -14.41 2.23 -17.28
N ILE A 292 -13.12 2.11 -17.58
CA ILE A 292 -12.40 2.96 -18.53
C ILE A 292 -11.79 2.07 -19.59
N ASP A 293 -12.20 2.27 -20.82
CA ASP A 293 -11.71 1.57 -21.99
C ASP A 293 -10.33 2.11 -22.39
N VAL A 294 -9.41 1.24 -22.78
CA VAL A 294 -8.09 1.64 -23.29
C VAL A 294 -8.21 2.57 -24.51
N GLU A 295 -9.17 2.30 -25.40
CA GLU A 295 -9.40 3.15 -26.56
C GLU A 295 -10.01 4.52 -26.18
N GLU A 296 -10.84 4.58 -25.13
CA GLU A 296 -11.29 5.83 -24.54
C GLU A 296 -10.10 6.62 -24.00
N TRP A 297 -9.21 5.96 -23.27
CA TRP A 297 -7.99 6.59 -22.78
C TRP A 297 -7.16 7.18 -23.92
N ARG A 298 -6.81 6.35 -24.90
CA ARG A 298 -5.99 6.76 -26.04
C ARG A 298 -6.61 7.92 -26.83
N LYS A 299 -7.91 7.81 -27.17
CA LYS A 299 -8.63 8.84 -27.93
C LYS A 299 -8.86 10.11 -27.12
N GLY A 300 -9.21 9.98 -25.84
CA GLY A 300 -9.40 11.10 -24.93
C GLY A 300 -8.13 11.93 -24.75
N VAL A 301 -6.96 11.28 -24.65
CA VAL A 301 -5.68 11.99 -24.62
C VAL A 301 -5.40 12.69 -25.95
N ALA A 302 -5.62 12.02 -27.09
CA ALA A 302 -5.40 12.61 -28.40
C ALA A 302 -6.34 13.80 -28.70
N ALA A 303 -7.55 13.77 -28.14
CA ALA A 303 -8.54 14.86 -28.26
C ALA A 303 -8.31 15.98 -27.20
N GLY A 304 -7.41 15.80 -26.24
CA GLY A 304 -7.24 16.75 -25.13
C GLY A 304 -8.38 16.71 -24.10
N GLU A 305 -9.20 15.67 -24.12
CA GLU A 305 -10.29 15.45 -23.15
C GLU A 305 -9.75 14.86 -21.84
N ILE A 306 -8.82 13.91 -21.92
CA ILE A 306 -8.07 13.39 -20.77
C ILE A 306 -6.75 14.15 -20.70
N THR A 307 -6.61 14.97 -19.69
CA THR A 307 -5.49 15.92 -19.55
C THR A 307 -4.42 15.41 -18.59
N GLU A 308 -4.81 14.59 -17.58
CA GLU A 308 -3.89 14.05 -16.59
C GLU A 308 -4.27 12.59 -16.28
N VAL A 309 -3.27 11.77 -15.98
CA VAL A 309 -3.46 10.42 -15.44
C VAL A 309 -2.47 10.23 -14.30
N PHE A 310 -2.92 9.64 -13.20
CA PHE A 310 -2.06 9.33 -12.08
C PHE A 310 -2.45 8.03 -11.39
N ALA A 311 -1.47 7.39 -10.79
CA ALA A 311 -1.68 6.26 -9.90
C ALA A 311 -1.54 6.69 -8.44
N CYS A 312 -2.19 5.97 -7.53
CA CYS A 312 -2.13 6.24 -6.11
C CYS A 312 -1.96 4.97 -5.26
N GLY A 313 -1.22 5.12 -4.16
CA GLY A 313 -0.98 4.05 -3.20
C GLY A 313 -0.20 4.55 -1.99
N THR A 314 -0.06 3.72 -0.96
CA THR A 314 0.59 4.12 0.30
C THR A 314 2.06 4.51 0.11
N ALA A 315 2.81 3.76 -0.69
CA ALA A 315 4.27 3.98 -0.83
C ALA A 315 4.57 5.29 -1.58
N ALA A 316 4.03 5.43 -2.78
CA ALA A 316 4.29 6.55 -3.68
C ALA A 316 3.34 7.74 -3.48
N VAL A 317 2.29 7.59 -2.70
CA VAL A 317 1.18 8.54 -2.49
C VAL A 317 0.41 8.78 -3.78
N ILE A 318 0.91 9.65 -4.66
CA ILE A 318 0.43 9.90 -6.02
C ILE A 318 1.63 9.90 -6.97
N THR A 319 1.48 9.21 -8.09
CA THR A 319 2.49 9.09 -9.15
C THR A 319 1.86 9.49 -10.47
N PRO A 320 2.23 10.61 -11.08
CA PRO A 320 1.76 10.99 -12.42
C PRO A 320 2.21 9.98 -13.48
N VAL A 321 1.37 9.74 -14.49
CA VAL A 321 1.67 8.91 -15.66
C VAL A 321 1.86 9.83 -16.87
N ALA A 322 3.02 9.76 -17.51
CA ALA A 322 3.33 10.57 -18.69
C ALA A 322 3.24 9.78 -19.99
N HIS A 323 3.92 8.63 -20.04
CA HIS A 323 4.06 7.87 -21.28
C HIS A 323 3.39 6.51 -21.15
N VAL A 324 2.61 6.15 -22.15
CA VAL A 324 1.93 4.86 -22.24
C VAL A 324 2.42 4.16 -23.49
N LYS A 325 3.02 2.98 -23.31
CA LYS A 325 3.48 2.12 -24.40
C LYS A 325 2.65 0.83 -24.45
N TYR A 326 2.43 0.34 -25.65
CA TYR A 326 1.74 -0.92 -25.92
C TYR A 326 2.31 -1.56 -27.19
N GLY A 327 1.93 -2.79 -27.52
CA GLY A 327 2.56 -3.56 -28.60
C GLY A 327 2.60 -2.87 -29.96
N GLU A 328 1.68 -1.98 -30.26
CA GLU A 328 1.53 -1.32 -31.59
C GLU A 328 1.91 0.18 -31.58
N GLY A 329 2.28 0.75 -30.41
CA GLY A 329 2.60 2.17 -30.36
C GLY A 329 2.76 2.76 -28.97
N GLU A 330 2.75 4.07 -28.92
CA GLU A 330 2.83 4.83 -27.68
C GLU A 330 2.07 6.16 -27.78
N PHE A 331 1.72 6.72 -26.64
CA PHE A 331 1.17 8.08 -26.55
C PHE A 331 1.60 8.76 -25.25
N THR A 332 1.53 10.09 -25.25
CA THR A 332 1.90 10.91 -24.08
C THR A 332 0.66 11.58 -23.52
N VAL A 333 0.48 11.51 -22.20
CA VAL A 333 -0.60 12.19 -21.48
C VAL A 333 -0.22 13.66 -21.29
N GLY A 334 -1.09 14.58 -21.72
CA GLY A 334 -0.82 16.02 -21.66
C GLY A 334 0.47 16.38 -22.40
N ASP A 335 1.33 17.14 -21.74
CA ASP A 335 2.68 17.49 -22.22
C ASP A 335 3.79 16.61 -21.61
N GLY A 336 3.42 15.58 -20.87
CA GLY A 336 4.34 14.69 -20.15
C GLY A 336 4.77 15.19 -18.78
N SER A 337 4.28 16.35 -18.34
CA SER A 337 4.52 16.92 -17.01
C SER A 337 3.46 16.50 -15.98
N PRO A 338 3.73 16.61 -14.66
CA PRO A 338 2.69 16.43 -13.66
C PRO A 338 1.58 17.46 -13.81
N GLY A 339 0.32 16.99 -13.85
CA GLY A 339 -0.83 17.87 -14.00
C GLY A 339 -1.21 18.64 -12.74
N GLU A 340 -1.90 19.77 -12.90
CA GLU A 340 -2.25 20.66 -11.78
C GLU A 340 -3.21 19.99 -10.77
N VAL A 341 -4.23 19.27 -11.24
CA VAL A 341 -5.19 18.56 -10.38
C VAL A 341 -4.50 17.45 -9.60
N THR A 342 -3.64 16.69 -10.27
CA THR A 342 -2.82 15.63 -9.66
C THR A 342 -1.95 16.19 -8.52
N MET A 343 -1.29 17.32 -8.75
CA MET A 343 -0.40 17.93 -7.76
C MET A 343 -1.18 18.56 -6.61
N ALA A 344 -2.31 19.22 -6.87
CA ALA A 344 -3.16 19.78 -5.82
C ALA A 344 -3.69 18.70 -4.86
N LEU A 345 -4.17 17.57 -5.40
CA LEU A 345 -4.62 16.43 -4.59
C LEU A 345 -3.47 15.80 -3.78
N ARG A 346 -2.28 15.70 -4.38
CA ARG A 346 -1.10 15.20 -3.68
C ARG A 346 -0.70 16.10 -2.52
N ASP A 347 -0.64 17.40 -2.76
CA ASP A 347 -0.24 18.37 -1.74
C ASP A 347 -1.24 18.39 -0.58
N THR A 348 -2.55 18.31 -0.89
CA THR A 348 -3.61 18.20 0.12
C THR A 348 -3.43 16.93 0.95
N LEU A 349 -3.31 15.77 0.33
CA LEU A 349 -3.17 14.50 1.04
C LEU A 349 -1.89 14.46 1.88
N THR A 350 -0.76 14.86 1.31
CA THR A 350 0.52 14.88 2.05
C THR A 350 0.54 15.93 3.15
N GLY A 351 -0.14 17.06 2.93
CA GLY A 351 -0.31 18.09 3.94
C GLY A 351 -1.08 17.59 5.16
N ILE A 352 -2.18 16.85 4.96
CA ILE A 352 -2.92 16.19 6.05
C ILE A 352 -2.03 15.18 6.77
N GLN A 353 -1.36 14.29 6.02
CA GLN A 353 -0.50 13.26 6.61
C GLN A 353 0.63 13.84 7.48
N ARG A 354 1.15 15.01 7.14
CA ARG A 354 2.25 15.68 7.84
C ARG A 354 1.81 16.74 8.85
N GLY A 355 0.51 16.97 8.99
CA GLY A 355 -0.04 17.94 9.92
C GLY A 355 0.19 19.41 9.50
N THR A 356 0.47 19.67 8.21
CA THR A 356 0.56 21.02 7.65
C THR A 356 -0.78 21.53 7.13
N PHE A 357 -1.71 20.62 6.85
CA PHE A 357 -3.11 20.92 6.53
C PHE A 357 -4.04 20.31 7.58
N ALA A 358 -5.20 20.93 7.78
CA ALA A 358 -6.20 20.45 8.72
C ALA A 358 -6.75 19.08 8.28
N ASP A 359 -6.85 18.16 9.22
CA ASP A 359 -7.52 16.88 9.03
C ASP A 359 -9.01 17.03 9.34
N THR A 360 -9.79 17.41 8.33
CA THR A 360 -11.24 17.62 8.47
C THR A 360 -12.04 16.31 8.52
N HIS A 361 -11.41 15.19 8.20
CA HIS A 361 -12.02 13.88 8.18
C HIS A 361 -11.70 13.00 9.40
N GLY A 362 -10.78 13.45 10.27
CA GLY A 362 -10.33 12.66 11.41
C GLY A 362 -9.54 11.40 11.00
N TRP A 363 -8.77 11.48 9.92
CA TRP A 363 -8.01 10.34 9.38
C TRP A 363 -6.68 10.08 10.10
N MET A 364 -6.17 11.08 10.81
CA MET A 364 -4.89 10.95 11.48
C MET A 364 -5.05 10.42 12.90
N VAL A 365 -4.50 9.25 13.14
CA VAL A 365 -4.58 8.56 14.44
C VAL A 365 -3.25 8.62 15.14
N ARG A 366 -3.27 9.07 16.39
CA ARG A 366 -2.06 9.15 17.22
C ARG A 366 -1.63 7.75 17.64
N LEU A 367 -0.37 7.42 17.38
CA LEU A 367 0.29 6.20 17.85
C LEU A 367 1.13 6.48 19.10
N ARG A 368 1.66 7.69 19.20
CA ARG A 368 2.43 8.17 20.37
C ARG A 368 2.35 9.68 20.53
#